data_3ea8672a4796b60921ff82791c9d03b5
#
_entry.id   3ea8672a4796b60921ff82791c9d03b5
#
_cell.length_a   1.000
_cell.length_b   1.000
_cell.length_c   1.000
_cell.angle_alpha   90.00
_cell.angle_beta   90.00
_cell.angle_gamma   90.00
#
_symmetry.space_group_name_H-M   'P 1'
#
loop_
_entity.id
_entity.type
_entity.pdbx_description
1 polymer ?
#
loop_
_entity_poly.entity_id
_entity_poly.type
_entity_poly.pdbx_seq_one_letter_code
_entity_poly.pdbx_strand_id
1 'polypeptide(L)'
;MPAVQATNCTFGLENMEQTDEDTMPGLYLDTNNPAPCGGELTEWSLCYYRVLARRQYQVELQVWRESATNNEYTLVGSSAQTVTTRFLDDAFVCRRYSLLQSDSIPVQQGDIVGVYLEEHTRGNSALGVVATSNVQGSVLHHTEQVPSTLQLSELSRVDGVKMHISANIGMIR
;
A
#
# COMPACT_ATOMS: atom_id res chain seq x y z
N MET A 1 18.63 28.08 -18.13
CA MET A 1 17.98 26.79 -17.87
C MET A 1 17.00 27.01 -16.72
N PRO A 2 15.72 26.73 -16.88
CA PRO A 2 14.80 26.82 -15.77
C PRO A 2 15.20 25.77 -14.72
N ALA A 3 15.34 26.20 -13.47
CA ALA A 3 15.55 25.30 -12.35
C ALA A 3 14.33 24.37 -12.26
N VAL A 4 14.55 23.07 -12.43
CA VAL A 4 13.54 22.07 -12.16
C VAL A 4 13.23 22.19 -10.67
N GLN A 5 12.08 22.73 -10.33
CA GLN A 5 11.62 22.75 -8.95
C GLN A 5 11.42 21.32 -8.50
N ALA A 6 12.13 20.99 -7.45
CA ALA A 6 12.00 19.76 -6.72
C ALA A 6 10.58 19.65 -6.14
N THR A 7 9.71 18.91 -6.79
CA THR A 7 8.37 18.64 -6.25
C THR A 7 8.39 17.28 -5.56
N ASN A 8 8.38 17.29 -4.23
CA ASN A 8 7.99 16.11 -3.48
C ASN A 8 6.50 15.87 -3.74
N CYS A 9 6.14 14.64 -4.04
CA CYS A 9 4.74 14.27 -4.18
C CYS A 9 4.42 13.01 -3.39
N THR A 10 3.15 12.83 -3.09
CA THR A 10 2.63 11.68 -2.36
C THR A 10 1.58 10.99 -3.22
N PHE A 11 1.51 9.68 -3.19
CA PHE A 11 0.47 8.88 -3.82
C PHE A 11 -0.03 7.79 -2.85
N GLY A 12 -1.17 7.17 -3.17
CA GLY A 12 -1.91 6.40 -2.20
C GLY A 12 -2.72 7.31 -1.27
N LEU A 13 -3.30 6.76 -0.24
CA LEU A 13 -4.19 7.46 0.67
C LEU A 13 -3.74 7.30 2.12
N GLU A 14 -3.45 8.42 2.78
CA GLU A 14 -3.33 8.50 4.24
C GLU A 14 -4.67 9.02 4.79
N ASN A 15 -5.53 8.13 5.25
CA ASN A 15 -6.82 8.50 5.81
C ASN A 15 -6.97 7.94 7.22
N MET A 16 -7.52 8.76 8.12
CA MET A 16 -7.70 8.45 9.54
C MET A 16 -9.19 8.22 9.91
N GLU A 17 -10.06 8.01 8.94
CA GLU A 17 -11.46 7.70 9.24
C GLU A 17 -11.60 6.27 9.76
N GLN A 18 -12.22 6.15 10.93
CA GLN A 18 -12.53 4.86 11.55
C GLN A 18 -13.58 4.12 10.73
N THR A 19 -13.26 2.88 10.38
CA THR A 19 -14.24 1.94 9.86
C THR A 19 -13.94 0.57 10.43
N ASP A 20 -14.99 -0.17 10.76
CA ASP A 20 -14.87 -1.53 11.27
C ASP A 20 -14.58 -2.48 10.11
N GLU A 21 -13.45 -3.25 10.16
CA GLU A 21 -13.29 -4.33 9.21
C GLU A 21 -12.30 -5.42 9.53
N ASP A 22 -12.69 -6.59 9.07
CA ASP A 22 -11.83 -7.76 8.92
C ASP A 22 -11.12 -7.70 7.57
N THR A 23 -9.88 -7.26 7.56
CA THR A 23 -9.03 -7.32 6.36
C THR A 23 -8.63 -8.77 6.12
N MET A 24 -8.96 -9.29 4.95
CA MET A 24 -8.54 -10.62 4.52
C MET A 24 -7.06 -10.61 4.11
N PRO A 25 -6.33 -11.74 4.28
CA PRO A 25 -4.99 -11.87 3.71
C PRO A 25 -5.00 -11.73 2.19
N GLY A 26 -3.88 -11.33 1.62
CA GLY A 26 -3.71 -11.20 0.18
C GLY A 26 -3.10 -9.88 -0.26
N LEU A 27 -3.05 -9.70 -1.57
CA LEU A 27 -2.57 -8.49 -2.22
C LEU A 27 -3.73 -7.53 -2.47
N TYR A 28 -3.54 -6.28 -2.11
CA TYR A 28 -4.46 -5.17 -2.40
C TYR A 28 -3.73 -4.11 -3.22
N LEU A 29 -4.37 -3.59 -4.27
CA LEU A 29 -3.86 -2.52 -5.12
C LEU A 29 -4.82 -1.31 -5.08
N ASP A 30 -4.28 -0.12 -4.78
CA ASP A 30 -5.05 1.13 -4.82
C ASP A 30 -4.94 1.79 -6.19
N THR A 31 -5.97 1.63 -6.99
CA THR A 31 -6.06 2.26 -8.32
C THR A 31 -6.66 3.68 -8.30
N ASN A 32 -7.12 4.16 -7.14
CA ASN A 32 -7.80 5.45 -7.05
C ASN A 32 -6.83 6.63 -6.88
N ASN A 33 -5.64 6.35 -6.34
CA ASN A 33 -4.67 7.39 -5.97
C ASN A 33 -3.29 7.11 -6.59
N PRO A 34 -3.18 7.12 -7.93
CA PRO A 34 -1.92 6.87 -8.61
C PRO A 34 -0.90 7.99 -8.37
N ALA A 35 0.37 7.67 -8.56
CA ALA A 35 1.48 8.61 -8.43
C ALA A 35 1.30 9.82 -9.37
N PRO A 36 1.24 11.04 -8.85
CA PRO A 36 1.09 12.25 -9.65
C PRO A 36 2.41 12.69 -10.30
N CYS A 37 3.53 12.17 -9.85
CA CYS A 37 4.87 12.50 -10.35
C CYS A 37 5.78 11.28 -10.34
N GLY A 38 6.92 11.38 -11.03
CA GLY A 38 7.99 10.40 -10.96
C GLY A 38 9.11 10.83 -10.02
N GLY A 39 9.93 9.88 -9.58
CA GLY A 39 11.08 10.09 -8.70
C GLY A 39 11.46 8.82 -7.94
N GLU A 40 12.11 8.97 -6.80
CA GLU A 40 12.47 7.87 -5.92
C GLU A 40 11.54 7.85 -4.71
N LEU A 41 10.92 6.71 -4.43
CA LEU A 41 10.15 6.52 -3.21
C LEU A 41 11.12 6.42 -2.04
N THR A 42 10.95 7.30 -1.07
CA THR A 42 11.86 7.44 0.09
C THR A 42 11.21 7.10 1.41
N GLU A 43 9.88 7.11 1.47
CA GLU A 43 9.15 6.85 2.71
C GLU A 43 7.77 6.26 2.43
N TRP A 44 7.37 5.29 3.24
CA TRP A 44 6.02 4.76 3.31
C TRP A 44 5.29 5.29 4.55
N SER A 45 4.00 5.57 4.43
CA SER A 45 3.08 5.74 5.54
C SER A 45 2.06 4.62 5.52
N LEU A 46 1.97 3.87 6.60
CA LEU A 46 1.05 2.76 6.77
C LEU A 46 0.18 3.03 7.98
N CYS A 47 -1.12 3.15 7.75
CA CYS A 47 -2.10 3.26 8.82
C CYS A 47 -2.86 1.94 8.94
N TYR A 48 -3.05 1.44 10.14
CA TYR A 48 -3.72 0.18 10.37
C TYR A 48 -4.62 0.24 11.60
N TYR A 49 -5.66 -0.59 11.57
CA TYR A 49 -6.59 -0.74 12.65
C TYR A 49 -6.03 -1.67 13.73
N ARG A 50 -6.35 -1.38 14.97
CA ARG A 50 -5.93 -2.16 16.14
C ARG A 50 -6.44 -3.59 16.05
N VAL A 51 -5.54 -4.55 16.07
CA VAL A 51 -5.87 -5.94 16.37
C VAL A 51 -5.71 -6.17 17.87
N LEU A 52 -6.68 -6.80 18.50
CA LEU A 52 -6.85 -6.94 19.95
C LEU A 52 -5.72 -7.67 20.70
N ALA A 53 -4.60 -7.95 20.07
CA ALA A 53 -3.49 -8.68 20.70
C ALA A 53 -2.13 -8.11 20.31
N ARG A 54 -1.16 -8.22 21.22
CA ARG A 54 0.25 -8.00 20.91
C ARG A 54 0.71 -9.05 19.91
N ARG A 55 0.81 -8.67 18.63
CA ARG A 55 1.16 -9.56 17.53
C ARG A 55 2.17 -8.89 16.59
N GLN A 56 2.89 -9.71 15.86
CA GLN A 56 3.72 -9.28 14.75
C GLN A 56 3.05 -9.70 13.44
N TYR A 57 3.00 -8.78 12.50
CA TYR A 57 2.49 -9.00 11.16
C TYR A 57 3.60 -8.71 10.16
N GLN A 58 3.73 -9.57 9.18
CA GLN A 58 4.56 -9.30 8.01
C GLN A 58 3.70 -8.59 6.97
N VAL A 59 4.19 -7.47 6.51
CA VAL A 59 3.53 -6.63 5.50
C VAL A 59 4.54 -6.32 4.42
N GLU A 60 4.18 -6.52 3.17
CA GLU A 60 5.02 -6.14 2.04
C GLU A 60 4.37 -4.96 1.32
N LEU A 61 4.98 -3.78 1.43
CA LEU A 61 4.57 -2.55 0.77
C LEU A 61 5.14 -2.54 -0.65
N GLN A 62 4.31 -2.28 -1.65
CA GLN A 62 4.65 -2.53 -3.05
C GLN A 62 4.29 -1.33 -3.92
N VAL A 63 5.04 -1.16 -5.01
CA VAL A 63 4.71 -0.26 -6.13
C VAL A 63 4.44 -1.10 -7.36
N TRP A 64 3.34 -0.83 -8.02
CA TRP A 64 2.90 -1.53 -9.22
C TRP A 64 2.68 -0.57 -10.38
N ARG A 65 2.98 -1.01 -11.59
CA ARG A 65 2.81 -0.26 -12.83
C ARG A 65 1.86 -0.97 -13.76
N GLU A 66 0.83 -0.26 -14.20
CA GLU A 66 -0.08 -0.76 -15.21
C GLU A 66 0.58 -0.72 -16.60
N SER A 67 0.47 -1.82 -17.34
CA SER A 67 0.88 -1.87 -18.74
C SER A 67 -0.19 -1.24 -19.62
N ALA A 68 0.21 -0.30 -20.48
CA ALA A 68 -0.70 0.37 -21.41
C ALA A 68 -1.30 -0.58 -22.48
N THR A 69 -0.72 -1.77 -22.68
CA THR A 69 -1.06 -2.64 -23.80
C THR A 69 -1.60 -4.01 -23.43
N ASN A 70 -1.31 -4.52 -22.23
CA ASN A 70 -1.51 -5.94 -21.90
C ASN A 70 -2.54 -6.21 -20.81
N ASN A 71 -3.22 -5.18 -20.27
CA ASN A 71 -4.11 -5.32 -19.11
C ASN A 71 -3.44 -6.08 -17.95
N GLU A 72 -2.19 -5.74 -17.69
CA GLU A 72 -1.40 -6.39 -16.65
C GLU A 72 -0.73 -5.33 -15.75
N TYR A 73 -0.46 -5.71 -14.51
CA TYR A 73 0.35 -4.93 -13.58
C TYR A 73 1.71 -5.61 -13.40
N THR A 74 2.76 -4.81 -13.40
CA THR A 74 4.13 -5.26 -13.13
C THR A 74 4.60 -4.69 -11.80
N LEU A 75 5.19 -5.52 -10.94
CA LEU A 75 5.82 -5.10 -9.69
C LEU A 75 7.07 -4.27 -10.02
N VAL A 76 7.08 -3.02 -9.59
CA VAL A 76 8.22 -2.11 -9.75
C VAL A 76 9.25 -2.30 -8.62
N GLY A 77 8.76 -2.50 -7.41
CA GLY A 77 9.58 -2.74 -6.24
C GLY A 77 8.74 -2.96 -4.98
N SER A 78 9.38 -3.49 -3.96
CA SER A 78 8.72 -3.80 -2.69
C SER A 78 9.61 -3.52 -1.48
N SER A 79 8.97 -3.37 -0.30
CA SER A 79 9.60 -3.17 0.99
C SER A 79 8.88 -3.99 2.05
N ALA A 80 9.56 -5.01 2.59
CA ALA A 80 9.03 -5.84 3.65
C ALA A 80 9.13 -5.13 5.01
N GLN A 81 8.02 -5.10 5.76
CA GLN A 81 7.96 -4.48 7.07
C GLN A 81 7.38 -5.45 8.10
N THR A 82 7.94 -5.42 9.31
CA THR A 82 7.38 -6.10 10.46
C THR A 82 6.61 -5.11 11.31
N VAL A 83 5.29 -5.26 11.35
CA VAL A 83 4.41 -4.41 12.16
C VAL A 83 4.14 -5.11 13.49
N THR A 84 4.52 -4.46 14.59
CA THR A 84 4.22 -4.96 15.94
C THR A 84 3.10 -4.14 16.55
N THR A 85 1.98 -4.78 16.86
CA THR A 85 0.86 -4.15 17.56
C THR A 85 1.04 -4.25 19.07
N ARG A 86 0.61 -3.23 19.81
CA ARG A 86 0.68 -3.19 21.27
C ARG A 86 -0.72 -3.09 21.88
N PHE A 87 -0.89 -3.60 23.10
CA PHE A 87 -2.17 -3.60 23.83
C PHE A 87 -2.75 -2.19 24.11
N LEU A 88 -1.89 -1.15 24.09
CA LEU A 88 -2.23 0.21 24.47
C LEU A 88 -2.30 1.17 23.28
N ASP A 89 -2.15 0.65 22.06
CA ASP A 89 -2.28 1.51 20.88
C ASP A 89 -3.75 1.93 20.72
N ASP A 90 -3.98 3.19 20.35
CA ASP A 90 -5.30 3.69 19.99
C ASP A 90 -5.89 2.86 18.84
N ALA A 91 -7.21 2.95 18.65
CA ALA A 91 -7.93 2.11 17.69
C ALA A 91 -7.36 2.18 16.25
N PHE A 92 -6.68 3.28 15.92
CA PHE A 92 -6.07 3.51 14.61
C PHE A 92 -4.67 4.11 14.77
N VAL A 93 -3.68 3.53 14.12
CA VAL A 93 -2.27 3.91 14.24
C VAL A 93 -1.66 4.10 12.86
N CYS A 94 -0.98 5.22 12.63
CA CYS A 94 -0.18 5.47 11.45
C CYS A 94 1.31 5.39 11.79
N ARG A 95 2.08 4.72 10.96
CA ARG A 95 3.54 4.62 11.09
C ARG A 95 4.22 4.96 9.78
N ARG A 96 5.37 5.62 9.88
CA ARG A 96 6.24 5.94 8.75
C ARG A 96 7.45 5.04 8.73
N TYR A 97 7.82 4.61 7.54
CA TYR A 97 8.96 3.74 7.27
C TYR A 97 9.83 4.40 6.21
N SER A 98 10.95 4.98 6.64
CA SER A 98 11.91 5.58 5.72
C SER A 98 12.74 4.48 5.07
N LEU A 99 12.94 4.58 3.77
CA LEU A 99 13.82 3.69 3.02
C LEU A 99 15.26 4.24 3.04
N LEU A 100 16.23 3.34 3.09
CA LEU A 100 17.61 3.69 2.78
C LEU A 100 17.71 4.06 1.30
N GLN A 101 18.68 4.88 0.94
CA GLN A 101 18.89 5.27 -0.46
C GLN A 101 19.15 4.06 -1.37
N SER A 102 19.81 3.01 -0.85
CA SER A 102 20.00 1.75 -1.56
C SER A 102 18.73 0.97 -1.83
N ASP A 103 17.68 1.23 -1.06
CA ASP A 103 16.42 0.49 -1.08
C ASP A 103 15.28 1.34 -1.67
N SER A 104 15.61 2.53 -2.20
CA SER A 104 14.64 3.40 -2.86
C SER A 104 14.03 2.70 -4.08
N ILE A 105 12.75 2.96 -4.31
CA ILE A 105 11.99 2.36 -5.40
C ILE A 105 11.76 3.43 -6.47
N PRO A 106 12.19 3.21 -7.73
CA PRO A 106 11.96 4.17 -8.80
C PRO A 106 10.47 4.19 -9.19
N VAL A 107 9.84 5.36 -9.06
CA VAL A 107 8.42 5.57 -9.34
C VAL A 107 8.24 6.41 -10.59
N GLN A 108 7.25 6.10 -11.39
CA GLN A 108 6.79 6.90 -12.53
C GLN A 108 5.38 7.42 -12.27
N GLN A 109 5.02 8.49 -12.97
CA GLN A 109 3.65 8.98 -12.95
C GLN A 109 2.68 7.88 -13.39
N GLY A 110 1.63 7.66 -12.64
CA GLY A 110 0.64 6.61 -12.87
C GLY A 110 0.88 5.30 -12.12
N ASP A 111 2.05 5.10 -11.50
CA ASP A 111 2.27 3.95 -10.63
C ASP A 111 1.32 3.97 -9.43
N ILE A 112 0.96 2.80 -8.92
CA ILE A 112 0.03 2.65 -7.81
C ILE A 112 0.69 1.96 -6.62
N VAL A 113 0.17 2.22 -5.43
CA VAL A 113 0.56 1.50 -4.22
C VAL A 113 -0.17 0.17 -4.13
N GLY A 114 0.54 -0.83 -3.61
CA GLY A 114 -0.01 -2.11 -3.23
C GLY A 114 0.46 -2.52 -1.84
N VAL A 115 -0.24 -3.46 -1.24
CA VAL A 115 0.16 -4.12 -0.02
C VAL A 115 -0.16 -5.59 -0.09
N TYR A 116 0.81 -6.42 0.25
CA TYR A 116 0.58 -7.82 0.51
C TYR A 116 0.56 -8.07 2.02
N LEU A 117 -0.51 -8.70 2.48
CA LEU A 117 -0.77 -9.03 3.89
C LEU A 117 -0.75 -10.55 4.04
N GLU A 118 0.23 -11.05 4.78
CA GLU A 118 0.32 -12.48 5.08
C GLU A 118 -0.82 -12.93 6.02
N GLU A 119 -1.25 -14.17 5.83
CA GLU A 119 -2.16 -14.82 6.76
C GLU A 119 -1.48 -15.03 8.11
N HIS A 120 -2.12 -14.61 9.18
CA HIS A 120 -1.61 -14.87 10.52
C HIS A 120 -1.90 -16.32 10.92
N THR A 121 -0.89 -17.03 11.44
CA THR A 121 -0.89 -18.48 11.75
C THR A 121 -1.96 -18.95 12.76
N ARG A 122 -2.80 -18.06 13.28
CA ARG A 122 -3.86 -18.37 14.23
C ARG A 122 -5.23 -17.79 13.88
N GLY A 123 -5.62 -17.91 12.64
CA GLY A 123 -6.93 -17.47 12.15
C GLY A 123 -6.80 -16.50 10.99
N ASN A 124 -7.77 -16.48 10.13
CA ASN A 124 -7.83 -15.74 8.85
C ASN A 124 -7.79 -14.21 8.99
N SER A 125 -7.10 -13.66 9.97
CA SER A 125 -7.01 -12.22 10.19
C SER A 125 -5.67 -11.68 9.72
N ALA A 126 -5.71 -10.70 8.85
CA ALA A 126 -4.56 -9.88 8.48
C ALA A 126 -4.57 -8.57 9.28
N LEU A 127 -3.50 -7.78 9.13
CA LEU A 127 -3.45 -6.44 9.69
C LEU A 127 -4.52 -5.56 9.02
N GLY A 128 -5.34 -4.86 9.79
CA GLY A 128 -6.41 -4.01 9.29
C GLY A 128 -5.91 -2.74 8.60
N VAL A 129 -5.42 -2.88 7.37
CA VAL A 129 -4.91 -1.77 6.53
C VAL A 129 -5.97 -1.29 5.53
N VAL A 130 -6.90 -2.19 5.21
CA VAL A 130 -7.99 -1.92 4.27
C VAL A 130 -9.26 -1.72 5.06
N ALA A 131 -9.95 -0.62 4.80
CA ALA A 131 -11.16 -0.26 5.54
C ALA A 131 -12.34 -0.07 4.60
N THR A 132 -13.53 -0.52 4.99
CA THR A 132 -14.75 -0.11 4.29
C THR A 132 -15.01 1.36 4.52
N SER A 133 -15.41 2.00 3.49
CA SER A 133 -15.86 3.36 3.58
C SER A 133 -17.20 3.47 2.90
N ASN A 134 -18.12 4.24 3.50
CA ASN A 134 -19.35 4.65 2.84
C ASN A 134 -19.08 5.62 1.68
N VAL A 135 -17.83 5.85 1.33
CA VAL A 135 -17.35 6.75 0.29
C VAL A 135 -16.97 5.94 -0.94
N GLN A 136 -17.19 6.49 -2.13
CA GLN A 136 -16.82 5.90 -3.39
C GLN A 136 -15.31 5.57 -3.41
N GLY A 137 -14.98 4.32 -3.55
CA GLY A 137 -13.63 3.81 -3.68
C GLY A 137 -13.68 2.33 -3.97
N SER A 138 -12.69 1.83 -4.66
CA SER A 138 -12.51 0.40 -4.88
C SER A 138 -11.03 0.07 -4.89
N VAL A 139 -10.70 -1.13 -4.44
CA VAL A 139 -9.37 -1.70 -4.55
C VAL A 139 -9.41 -2.97 -5.38
N LEU A 140 -8.31 -3.32 -6.00
CA LEU A 140 -8.16 -4.63 -6.63
C LEU A 140 -7.53 -5.57 -5.62
N HIS A 141 -8.02 -6.80 -5.56
CA HIS A 141 -7.59 -7.82 -4.60
C HIS A 141 -7.23 -9.12 -5.30
N HIS A 142 -6.16 -9.75 -4.83
CA HIS A 142 -5.72 -11.09 -5.19
C HIS A 142 -5.41 -11.89 -3.93
N THR A 143 -5.83 -13.16 -3.87
CA THR A 143 -5.71 -13.98 -2.65
C THR A 143 -4.32 -14.49 -2.37
N GLU A 144 -3.44 -14.53 -3.36
CA GLU A 144 -2.10 -15.10 -3.26
C GLU A 144 -1.02 -14.03 -3.43
N GLN A 145 0.18 -14.34 -2.94
CA GLN A 145 1.36 -13.53 -3.24
C GLN A 145 1.74 -13.68 -4.71
N VAL A 146 1.94 -12.55 -5.38
CA VAL A 146 2.26 -12.50 -6.79
C VAL A 146 3.73 -12.16 -7.00
N PRO A 147 4.46 -12.91 -7.80
CA PRO A 147 5.92 -12.75 -7.89
C PRO A 147 6.34 -11.45 -8.58
N SER A 148 5.79 -11.11 -9.75
CA SER A 148 6.27 -9.93 -10.51
C SER A 148 5.27 -9.33 -11.48
N THR A 149 4.36 -10.12 -12.03
CA THR A 149 3.33 -9.68 -12.98
C THR A 149 1.99 -10.27 -12.65
N LEU A 150 0.94 -9.53 -12.88
CA LEU A 150 -0.43 -9.89 -12.53
C LEU A 150 -1.38 -9.42 -13.62
N GLN A 151 -2.15 -10.35 -14.19
CA GLN A 151 -3.17 -10.00 -15.17
C GLN A 151 -4.38 -9.35 -14.51
N LEU A 152 -4.95 -8.34 -15.13
CA LEU A 152 -6.15 -7.67 -14.60
C LEU A 152 -7.31 -8.66 -14.39
N SER A 153 -7.39 -9.72 -15.20
CA SER A 153 -8.40 -10.79 -15.08
C SER A 153 -8.25 -11.67 -13.83
N GLU A 154 -7.08 -11.65 -13.19
CA GLU A 154 -6.80 -12.39 -11.95
C GLU A 154 -7.19 -11.60 -10.70
N LEU A 155 -7.50 -10.32 -10.86
CA LEU A 155 -7.85 -9.40 -9.79
C LEU A 155 -9.37 -9.34 -9.60
N SER A 156 -9.79 -9.40 -8.35
CA SER A 156 -11.17 -9.12 -7.94
C SER A 156 -11.28 -7.66 -7.51
N ARG A 157 -12.28 -6.96 -8.05
CA ARG A 157 -12.59 -5.60 -7.60
C ARG A 157 -13.43 -5.66 -6.32
N VAL A 158 -13.00 -4.92 -5.31
CA VAL A 158 -13.72 -4.76 -4.04
C VAL A 158 -14.16 -3.31 -3.92
N ASP A 159 -15.45 -3.06 -4.05
CA ASP A 159 -16.05 -1.72 -3.97
C ASP A 159 -16.32 -1.31 -2.52
N GLY A 160 -16.34 0.00 -2.27
CA GLY A 160 -16.60 0.58 -0.95
C GLY A 160 -15.42 0.43 0.02
N VAL A 161 -14.23 0.21 -0.49
CA VAL A 161 -13.02 -0.06 0.30
C VAL A 161 -11.93 0.93 -0.06
N LYS A 162 -11.16 1.36 0.94
CA LYS A 162 -9.97 2.20 0.79
C LYS A 162 -8.78 1.56 1.49
N MET A 163 -7.61 1.74 0.93
CA MET A 163 -6.35 1.39 1.59
C MET A 163 -5.79 2.60 2.35
N HIS A 164 -5.25 2.35 3.52
CA HIS A 164 -4.62 3.37 4.36
C HIS A 164 -3.10 3.32 4.21
N ILE A 165 -2.63 3.49 2.97
CA ILE A 165 -1.21 3.47 2.62
C ILE A 165 -0.93 4.64 1.72
N SER A 166 0.13 5.38 2.02
CA SER A 166 0.70 6.37 1.13
C SER A 166 2.21 6.23 1.01
N ALA A 167 2.73 6.75 -0.08
CA ALA A 167 4.15 6.75 -0.38
C ALA A 167 4.62 8.15 -0.75
N ASN A 168 5.73 8.57 -0.16
CA ASN A 168 6.37 9.84 -0.44
C ASN A 168 7.48 9.65 -1.47
N ILE A 169 7.40 10.41 -2.55
CA ILE A 169 8.41 10.46 -3.60
C ILE A 169 9.31 11.65 -3.30
N GLY A 170 10.58 11.38 -3.09
CA GLY A 170 11.63 12.38 -3.00
C GLY A 170 12.35 12.54 -4.33
N MET A 171 13.14 13.59 -4.46
CA MET A 171 14.01 13.77 -5.60
C MET A 171 15.34 13.10 -5.38
N ILE A 172 15.86 12.50 -6.42
CA ILE A 172 17.28 12.15 -6.51
C ILE A 172 18.07 13.46 -6.50
N ARG A 173 18.91 13.60 -5.50
CA ARG A 173 19.93 14.68 -5.45
C ARG A 173 21.17 14.24 -6.16
#